data_8f2a950f78351f243176522e16c49b11
#
_entry.id   8f2a950f78351f243176522e16c49b11
#
_cell.length_a   1.000
_cell.length_b   1.000
_cell.length_c   1.000
_cell.angle_alpha   90.00
_cell.angle_beta   90.00
_cell.angle_gamma   90.00
#
_symmetry.space_group_name_H-M   'P 1'
#
loop_
_entity.id
_entity.type
_entity.pdbx_description
1 polymer ?
#
loop_
_entity_poly.entity_id
_entity_poly.type
_entity_poly.pdbx_seq_one_letter_code
_entity_poly.pdbx_strand_id
1 'polypeptide(L)'
;DYSKHLRRFHEAKWDEELIFDLSVPGQRGVNVTKPSPQITEEVGDGADDIPPCMRRKTPPFLPEVHQARVNRHYLRLTQEILGNDITPDLGEGTCTIKYSPKVQEHIANTHPNIIDVHPLQDASTIQGILEIYKKTEEMICEISGMDAACCHMGGGAAACFAGASVIRAYHEAKGNTQKDEIITTIFSHPCDAGAPATAGYKVITLMSDPETGMPSLEAFRSALSERT
;
A
#
# COMPACT_ATOMS: atom_id res chain seq x y z
N ASP A 1 -39.94 -2.52 -13.84
CA ASP A 1 -39.13 -1.41 -13.30
C ASP A 1 -38.91 -1.64 -11.80
N TYR A 2 -37.80 -2.28 -11.46
CA TYR A 2 -37.42 -2.59 -10.08
C TYR A 2 -37.06 -1.34 -9.26
N SER A 3 -36.80 -0.20 -9.91
CA SER A 3 -36.42 1.04 -9.25
C SER A 3 -37.49 1.57 -8.30
N LYS A 4 -38.78 1.20 -8.53
CA LYS A 4 -39.91 1.59 -7.69
C LYS A 4 -40.02 0.81 -6.39
N HIS A 5 -39.33 -0.34 -6.30
CA HIS A 5 -39.37 -1.23 -5.15
C HIS A 5 -38.09 -1.19 -4.31
N LEU A 6 -37.03 -0.55 -4.83
CA LEU A 6 -35.82 -0.35 -4.07
C LEU A 6 -36.05 0.75 -3.05
N ARG A 7 -35.92 0.42 -1.79
CA ARG A 7 -35.82 1.44 -0.75
C ARG A 7 -34.58 2.31 -1.05
N ARG A 8 -34.80 3.59 -1.27
CA ARG A 8 -33.73 4.56 -1.23
C ARG A 8 -33.20 4.59 0.20
N PHE A 9 -32.15 3.81 0.42
CA PHE A 9 -31.43 3.89 1.68
C PHE A 9 -30.70 5.21 1.73
N HIS A 10 -31.37 6.05 2.34
CA HIS A 10 -31.16 7.30 2.96
C HIS A 10 -29.94 8.10 2.54
N GLU A 11 -28.78 7.65 2.72
CA GLU A 11 -27.60 8.50 2.69
C GLU A 11 -26.69 8.20 1.51
N ALA A 12 -26.78 7.03 0.90
CA ALA A 12 -26.00 6.68 -0.28
C ALA A 12 -26.54 7.44 -1.50
N LYS A 13 -25.71 8.22 -2.10
CA LYS A 13 -25.97 8.95 -3.33
C LYS A 13 -24.87 8.62 -4.32
N TRP A 14 -25.26 8.24 -5.53
CA TRP A 14 -24.30 8.01 -6.63
C TRP A 14 -23.85 9.30 -7.30
N ASP A 15 -24.37 10.42 -6.85
CA ASP A 15 -24.13 11.78 -7.35
C ASP A 15 -23.60 12.69 -6.24
N GLU A 16 -22.80 12.17 -5.30
CA GLU A 16 -22.22 12.98 -4.23
C GLU A 16 -21.32 14.07 -4.84
N GLU A 17 -21.52 15.30 -4.39
CA GLU A 17 -20.75 16.46 -4.84
C GLU A 17 -19.27 16.31 -4.49
N LEU A 18 -18.37 16.93 -5.24
CA LEU A 18 -16.96 16.98 -4.87
C LEU A 18 -16.77 17.77 -3.58
N ILE A 19 -15.78 17.41 -2.80
CA ILE A 19 -15.46 18.10 -1.53
C ILE A 19 -15.21 19.62 -1.76
N PHE A 20 -14.74 20.01 -2.93
CA PHE A 20 -14.53 21.42 -3.30
C PHE A 20 -15.84 22.17 -3.54
N ASP A 21 -16.88 21.50 -4.03
CA ASP A 21 -18.21 22.09 -4.25
C ASP A 21 -18.93 22.32 -2.92
N LEU A 22 -18.53 21.57 -1.87
CA LEU A 22 -19.04 21.73 -0.51
C LEU A 22 -18.36 22.87 0.26
N SER A 23 -17.37 23.52 -0.32
CA SER A 23 -16.60 24.57 0.34
C SER A 23 -17.42 25.83 0.57
N VAL A 24 -17.34 26.35 1.78
CA VAL A 24 -17.99 27.62 2.15
C VAL A 24 -16.91 28.54 2.71
N PRO A 25 -16.59 29.66 2.05
CA PRO A 25 -15.57 30.60 2.49
C PRO A 25 -15.74 31.03 3.96
N GLY A 26 -14.67 30.94 4.74
CA GLY A 26 -14.67 31.27 6.17
C GLY A 26 -15.15 30.15 7.08
N GLN A 27 -15.60 29.00 6.54
CA GLN A 27 -16.03 27.87 7.36
C GLN A 27 -14.82 27.13 7.95
N ARG A 28 -14.81 26.97 9.28
CA ARG A 28 -13.75 26.21 9.97
C ARG A 28 -14.06 24.71 9.97
N GLY A 29 -13.04 23.91 9.68
CA GLY A 29 -13.11 22.44 9.78
C GLY A 29 -13.14 21.97 11.23
N VAL A 30 -12.00 22.02 11.90
CA VAL A 30 -11.81 21.58 13.28
C VAL A 30 -11.27 22.74 14.11
N ASN A 31 -11.75 22.88 15.33
CA ASN A 31 -11.15 23.77 16.31
C ASN A 31 -10.01 23.04 17.03
N VAL A 32 -8.78 23.26 16.61
CA VAL A 32 -7.60 22.81 17.36
C VAL A 32 -7.21 23.83 18.41
N THR A 33 -6.83 23.36 19.58
CA THR A 33 -6.26 24.18 20.63
C THR A 33 -4.96 24.80 20.13
N LYS A 34 -4.83 26.12 20.26
CA LYS A 34 -3.58 26.80 19.94
C LYS A 34 -2.50 26.43 20.95
N PRO A 35 -1.22 26.37 20.53
CA PRO A 35 -0.10 26.28 21.47
C PRO A 35 -0.17 27.39 22.53
N SER A 36 0.38 27.15 23.71
CA SER A 36 0.49 28.23 24.71
C SER A 36 1.40 29.34 24.17
N PRO A 37 1.17 30.60 24.57
CA PRO A 37 2.04 31.70 24.17
C PRO A 37 3.52 31.44 24.45
N GLN A 38 3.85 30.81 25.56
CA GLN A 38 5.22 30.44 25.95
C GLN A 38 5.88 29.51 24.92
N ILE A 39 5.14 28.49 24.42
CA ILE A 39 5.65 27.59 23.39
C ILE A 39 5.87 28.34 22.07
N THR A 40 4.93 29.24 21.71
CA THR A 40 5.04 30.02 20.47
C THR A 40 6.20 31.02 20.54
N GLU A 41 6.47 31.59 21.73
CA GLU A 41 7.61 32.49 21.95
C GLU A 41 8.96 31.75 21.88
N GLU A 42 9.02 30.52 22.38
CA GLU A 42 10.25 29.73 22.42
C GLU A 42 10.56 29.05 21.08
N VAL A 43 9.55 28.51 20.41
CA VAL A 43 9.71 27.70 19.18
C VAL A 43 9.46 28.51 17.91
N GLY A 44 8.75 29.63 18.00
CA GLY A 44 8.33 30.42 16.84
C GLY A 44 7.20 29.77 16.06
N ASP A 45 7.04 30.19 14.80
CA ASP A 45 6.16 29.52 13.86
C ASP A 45 6.96 28.40 13.18
N GLY A 46 6.51 27.16 13.29
CA GLY A 46 7.16 26.00 12.67
C GLY A 46 7.36 26.13 11.14
N ALA A 47 6.66 27.06 10.50
CA ALA A 47 6.90 27.42 9.11
C ALA A 47 8.25 28.16 8.91
N ASP A 48 8.80 28.77 9.96
CA ASP A 48 10.06 29.50 9.87
C ASP A 48 11.28 28.60 9.75
N ASP A 49 11.17 27.34 10.16
CA ASP A 49 12.20 26.32 9.99
C ASP A 49 12.30 25.78 8.55
N ILE A 50 11.27 26.03 7.73
CA ILE A 50 11.29 25.62 6.32
C ILE A 50 12.18 26.58 5.53
N PRO A 51 13.19 26.09 4.77
CA PRO A 51 14.02 26.94 3.92
C PRO A 51 13.16 27.81 2.98
N PRO A 52 13.50 29.10 2.79
CA PRO A 52 12.68 30.02 1.99
C PRO A 52 12.35 29.52 0.58
N CYS A 53 13.27 28.78 -0.05
CA CYS A 53 13.06 28.21 -1.38
C CYS A 53 12.00 27.09 -1.40
N MET A 54 11.70 26.49 -0.26
CA MET A 54 10.71 25.44 -0.10
C MET A 54 9.38 25.95 0.46
N ARG A 55 9.33 27.20 0.92
CA ARG A 55 8.08 27.81 1.44
C ARG A 55 7.12 28.11 0.30
N ARG A 56 5.86 27.78 0.52
CA ARG A 56 4.79 28.18 -0.40
C ARG A 56 4.62 29.70 -0.37
N LYS A 57 4.48 30.32 -1.55
CA LYS A 57 4.19 31.75 -1.68
C LYS A 57 2.74 32.08 -1.38
N THR A 58 1.86 31.13 -1.62
CA THR A 58 0.41 31.22 -1.36
C THR A 58 -0.06 30.00 -0.61
N PRO A 59 -1.04 30.11 0.29
CA PRO A 59 -1.67 28.96 0.93
C PRO A 59 -2.18 27.95 -0.10
N PRO A 60 -2.19 26.64 0.21
CA PRO A 60 -2.80 25.66 -0.67
C PRO A 60 -4.30 25.93 -0.78
N PHE A 61 -4.85 25.76 -1.98
CA PHE A 61 -6.30 25.84 -2.19
C PHE A 61 -6.95 24.58 -1.60
N LEU A 62 -7.39 24.69 -0.35
CA LEU A 62 -8.10 23.62 0.35
C LEU A 62 -9.57 24.01 0.51
N PRO A 63 -10.51 23.04 0.44
CA PRO A 63 -11.92 23.32 0.67
C PRO A 63 -12.16 23.69 2.14
N GLU A 64 -12.94 24.75 2.37
CA GLU A 64 -13.33 25.20 3.70
C GLU A 64 -14.67 24.55 4.08
N VAL A 65 -14.59 23.37 4.73
CA VAL A 65 -15.74 22.53 5.04
C VAL A 65 -15.72 22.13 6.51
N HIS A 66 -16.86 22.22 7.17
CA HIS A 66 -17.01 21.83 8.57
C HIS A 66 -16.76 20.31 8.76
N GLN A 67 -16.05 19.94 9.82
CA GLN A 67 -15.65 18.55 10.11
C GLN A 67 -16.79 17.53 9.97
N ALA A 68 -17.96 17.83 10.52
CA ALA A 68 -19.08 16.92 10.45
C ALA A 68 -19.56 16.68 9.00
N ARG A 69 -19.44 17.70 8.13
CA ARG A 69 -19.79 17.59 6.71
C ARG A 69 -18.73 16.81 5.95
N VAL A 70 -17.45 17.00 6.26
CA VAL A 70 -16.34 16.19 5.73
C VAL A 70 -16.57 14.71 6.06
N ASN A 71 -16.83 14.39 7.33
CA ASN A 71 -17.08 13.00 7.74
C ASN A 71 -18.28 12.38 7.00
N ARG A 72 -19.38 13.12 6.90
CA ARG A 72 -20.57 12.63 6.18
C ARG A 72 -20.31 12.42 4.70
N HIS A 73 -19.58 13.33 4.07
CA HIS A 73 -19.20 13.23 2.66
C HIS A 73 -18.41 11.94 2.41
N TYR A 74 -17.33 11.71 3.14
CA TYR A 74 -16.54 10.49 2.96
C TYR A 74 -17.25 9.22 3.39
N LEU A 75 -18.11 9.25 4.43
CA LEU A 75 -18.95 8.12 4.79
C LEU A 75 -19.95 7.76 3.68
N ARG A 76 -20.50 8.73 2.97
CA ARG A 76 -21.37 8.47 1.81
C ARG A 76 -20.56 7.86 0.68
N LEU A 77 -19.40 8.42 0.34
CA LEU A 77 -18.52 7.85 -0.68
C LEU A 77 -18.10 6.42 -0.35
N THR A 78 -17.89 6.07 0.91
CA THR A 78 -17.56 4.68 1.29
C THR A 78 -18.70 3.70 1.02
N GLN A 79 -19.94 4.16 0.95
CA GLN A 79 -21.08 3.32 0.60
C GLN A 79 -21.19 3.06 -0.92
N GLU A 80 -20.50 3.88 -1.71
CA GLU A 80 -20.44 3.74 -3.17
C GLU A 80 -19.24 2.91 -3.62
N ILE A 81 -18.26 2.70 -2.73
CA ILE A 81 -17.05 1.94 -3.02
C ILE A 81 -17.32 0.46 -2.85
N LEU A 82 -16.98 -0.30 -3.88
CA LEU A 82 -16.97 -1.76 -3.81
C LEU A 82 -15.81 -2.22 -2.91
N GLY A 83 -16.09 -3.14 -2.02
CA GLY A 83 -15.11 -3.69 -1.09
C GLY A 83 -15.21 -5.21 -1.03
N ASN A 84 -14.12 -5.86 -0.66
CA ASN A 84 -14.04 -7.32 -0.58
C ASN A 84 -15.00 -7.95 0.44
N ASP A 85 -15.51 -7.19 1.40
CA ASP A 85 -16.54 -7.66 2.33
C ASP A 85 -17.94 -7.70 1.69
N ILE A 86 -18.16 -6.92 0.63
CA ILE A 86 -19.45 -6.77 -0.04
C ILE A 86 -19.38 -7.29 -1.48
N THR A 87 -18.35 -6.91 -2.19
CA THR A 87 -18.15 -7.25 -3.60
C THR A 87 -16.69 -7.68 -3.80
N PRO A 88 -16.41 -9.00 -3.81
CA PRO A 88 -15.04 -9.51 -3.94
C PRO A 88 -14.45 -9.37 -5.34
N ASP A 89 -15.27 -9.11 -6.35
CA ASP A 89 -14.85 -8.97 -7.74
C ASP A 89 -14.61 -7.50 -8.08
N LEU A 90 -13.37 -7.05 -7.84
CA LEU A 90 -12.92 -5.71 -8.18
C LEU A 90 -12.02 -5.76 -9.41
N GLY A 91 -12.25 -4.88 -10.38
CA GLY A 91 -11.47 -4.76 -11.60
C GLY A 91 -10.07 -4.19 -11.40
N GLU A 92 -9.77 -3.63 -10.24
CA GLU A 92 -8.48 -3.01 -9.90
C GLU A 92 -8.07 -3.30 -8.46
N GLY A 93 -6.77 -3.21 -8.19
CA GLY A 93 -6.25 -3.22 -6.84
C GLY A 93 -6.31 -4.56 -6.14
N THR A 94 -5.73 -5.59 -6.75
CA THR A 94 -5.68 -6.96 -6.19
C THR A 94 -5.16 -7.04 -4.75
N CYS A 95 -4.41 -6.05 -4.29
CA CYS A 95 -3.91 -6.00 -2.92
C CYS A 95 -5.02 -5.94 -1.87
N THR A 96 -6.12 -5.26 -2.16
CA THR A 96 -7.22 -5.00 -1.22
C THR A 96 -8.42 -5.92 -1.35
N ILE A 97 -8.45 -6.81 -2.35
CA ILE A 97 -9.59 -7.68 -2.61
C ILE A 97 -9.63 -8.97 -1.76
N LYS A 98 -8.64 -9.19 -0.90
CA LYS A 98 -8.60 -10.36 -0.03
C LYS A 98 -9.53 -10.15 1.15
N TYR A 99 -10.36 -11.16 1.41
CA TYR A 99 -11.16 -11.16 2.64
C TYR A 99 -10.22 -11.19 3.86
N SER A 100 -10.43 -10.26 4.77
CA SER A 100 -9.75 -10.21 6.07
C SER A 100 -10.76 -10.56 7.18
N PRO A 101 -10.60 -11.71 7.85
CA PRO A 101 -11.49 -12.08 8.95
C PRO A 101 -11.53 -11.01 10.03
N LYS A 102 -12.72 -10.56 10.40
CA LYS A 102 -12.90 -9.44 11.33
C LYS A 102 -12.31 -9.71 12.72
N VAL A 103 -12.21 -10.97 13.11
CA VAL A 103 -11.54 -11.36 14.37
C VAL A 103 -10.04 -11.02 14.32
N GLN A 104 -9.38 -11.22 13.18
CA GLN A 104 -7.97 -10.88 13.02
C GLN A 104 -7.76 -9.37 13.08
N GLU A 105 -8.59 -8.60 12.37
CA GLU A 105 -8.57 -7.14 12.42
C GLU A 105 -8.82 -6.62 13.83
N HIS A 106 -9.79 -7.20 14.53
CA HIS A 106 -10.09 -6.82 15.90
C HIS A 106 -8.88 -7.05 16.82
N ILE A 107 -8.28 -8.24 16.77
CA ILE A 107 -7.10 -8.58 17.58
C ILE A 107 -5.93 -7.65 17.22
N ALA A 108 -5.64 -7.46 15.94
CA ALA A 108 -4.52 -6.63 15.48
C ALA A 108 -4.67 -5.15 15.88
N ASN A 109 -5.89 -4.66 16.02
CA ASN A 109 -6.16 -3.24 16.31
C ASN A 109 -6.47 -2.95 17.78
N THR A 110 -6.74 -3.96 18.60
CA THR A 110 -7.21 -3.73 19.99
C THR A 110 -6.44 -4.50 21.05
N HIS A 111 -5.72 -5.57 20.69
CA HIS A 111 -5.06 -6.39 21.69
C HIS A 111 -3.75 -5.72 22.17
N PRO A 112 -3.63 -5.39 23.48
CA PRO A 112 -2.47 -4.62 23.99
C PRO A 112 -1.13 -5.27 23.69
N ASN A 113 -1.03 -6.61 23.78
CA ASN A 113 0.20 -7.33 23.47
C ASN A 113 0.59 -7.33 21.98
N ILE A 114 -0.19 -6.63 21.14
CA ILE A 114 0.10 -6.43 19.70
C ILE A 114 0.30 -4.94 19.42
N ILE A 115 -0.63 -4.09 19.86
CA ILE A 115 -0.60 -2.66 19.51
C ILE A 115 0.45 -1.87 20.32
N ASP A 116 0.75 -2.32 21.55
CA ASP A 116 1.68 -1.64 22.47
C ASP A 116 3.10 -2.22 22.39
N VAL A 117 3.42 -2.98 21.35
CA VAL A 117 4.74 -3.62 21.19
C VAL A 117 5.74 -2.63 20.62
N HIS A 118 6.91 -2.52 21.30
CA HIS A 118 8.04 -1.77 20.76
C HIS A 118 9.00 -2.70 20.03
N PRO A 119 9.51 -2.32 18.83
CA PRO A 119 10.40 -3.18 18.02
C PRO A 119 11.69 -3.63 18.74
N LEU A 120 12.16 -2.86 19.72
CA LEU A 120 13.38 -3.13 20.47
C LEU A 120 13.12 -3.62 21.89
N GLN A 121 11.89 -3.99 22.25
CA GLN A 121 11.63 -4.55 23.57
C GLN A 121 12.20 -5.97 23.68
N ASP A 122 12.42 -6.42 24.92
CA ASP A 122 13.00 -7.74 25.19
C ASP A 122 12.16 -8.88 24.58
N ALA A 123 12.82 -9.79 23.87
CA ALA A 123 12.18 -10.90 23.19
C ALA A 123 11.33 -11.78 24.13
N SER A 124 11.67 -11.89 25.40
CA SER A 124 10.90 -12.65 26.39
C SER A 124 9.48 -12.10 26.60
N THR A 125 9.26 -10.83 26.27
CA THR A 125 7.97 -10.14 26.42
C THR A 125 7.06 -10.26 25.20
N ILE A 126 7.56 -10.79 24.07
CA ILE A 126 6.86 -10.88 22.79
C ILE A 126 6.79 -12.31 22.24
N GLN A 127 6.89 -13.31 23.09
CA GLN A 127 6.95 -14.72 22.69
C GLN A 127 5.74 -15.14 21.84
N GLY A 128 4.55 -14.64 22.14
CA GLY A 128 3.35 -14.93 21.35
C GLY A 128 3.43 -14.39 19.92
N ILE A 129 4.00 -13.21 19.71
CA ILE A 129 4.23 -12.65 18.35
C ILE A 129 5.28 -13.46 17.62
N LEU A 130 6.37 -13.84 18.28
CA LEU A 130 7.41 -14.68 17.69
C LEU A 130 6.87 -16.07 17.30
N GLU A 131 5.97 -16.64 18.09
CA GLU A 131 5.28 -17.89 17.75
C GLU A 131 4.39 -17.73 16.52
N ILE A 132 3.66 -16.62 16.37
CA ILE A 132 2.87 -16.32 15.18
C ILE A 132 3.77 -16.27 13.94
N TYR A 133 4.91 -15.57 14.02
CA TYR A 133 5.87 -15.53 12.91
C TYR A 133 6.41 -16.91 12.57
N LYS A 134 6.79 -17.70 13.58
CA LYS A 134 7.33 -19.05 13.35
C LYS A 134 6.32 -19.97 12.70
N LYS A 135 5.09 -20.00 13.19
CA LYS A 135 4.01 -20.80 12.58
C LYS A 135 3.67 -20.35 11.17
N THR A 136 3.70 -19.04 10.91
CA THR A 136 3.48 -18.49 9.56
C THR A 136 4.59 -18.93 8.60
N GLU A 137 5.86 -18.88 9.03
CA GLU A 137 6.99 -19.40 8.27
C GLU A 137 6.80 -20.88 7.92
N GLU A 138 6.47 -21.70 8.91
CA GLU A 138 6.23 -23.14 8.73
C GLU A 138 5.11 -23.43 7.72
N MET A 139 3.98 -22.70 7.80
CA MET A 139 2.89 -22.83 6.85
C MET A 139 3.29 -22.42 5.43
N ILE A 140 4.04 -21.34 5.29
CA ILE A 140 4.52 -20.86 3.98
C ILE A 140 5.50 -21.89 3.39
N CYS A 141 6.41 -22.44 4.17
CA CYS A 141 7.35 -23.46 3.74
C CYS A 141 6.61 -24.73 3.27
N GLU A 142 5.61 -25.18 4.03
CA GLU A 142 4.78 -26.34 3.66
C GLU A 142 4.03 -26.13 2.33
N ILE A 143 3.44 -24.95 2.12
CA ILE A 143 2.68 -24.62 0.90
C ILE A 143 3.60 -24.47 -0.31
N SER A 144 4.75 -23.80 -0.13
CA SER A 144 5.66 -23.44 -1.22
C SER A 144 6.70 -24.52 -1.55
N GLY A 145 6.95 -25.44 -0.66
CA GLY A 145 8.05 -26.42 -0.76
C GLY A 145 9.43 -25.79 -0.54
N MET A 146 9.51 -24.61 0.06
CA MET A 146 10.76 -23.94 0.38
C MET A 146 11.27 -24.35 1.77
N ASP A 147 12.59 -24.29 1.96
CA ASP A 147 13.23 -24.66 3.22
C ASP A 147 13.09 -23.59 4.30
N ALA A 148 12.90 -22.34 3.90
CA ALA A 148 12.74 -21.21 4.81
C ALA A 148 11.90 -20.11 4.18
N ALA A 149 11.24 -19.30 5.02
CA ALA A 149 10.51 -18.11 4.63
C ALA A 149 10.83 -16.96 5.58
N CYS A 150 10.68 -15.74 5.09
CA CYS A 150 10.88 -14.54 5.87
C CYS A 150 9.66 -13.62 5.75
N CYS A 151 9.01 -13.36 6.88
CA CYS A 151 7.83 -12.49 6.96
C CYS A 151 8.18 -11.03 7.32
N HIS A 152 9.46 -10.63 7.25
CA HIS A 152 9.95 -9.34 7.74
C HIS A 152 9.69 -8.16 6.78
N MET A 153 9.28 -8.45 5.56
CA MET A 153 9.09 -7.44 4.53
C MET A 153 7.81 -6.65 4.76
N GLY A 154 7.89 -5.32 4.64
CA GLY A 154 6.77 -4.41 4.87
C GLY A 154 5.66 -4.44 3.80
N GLY A 155 5.80 -5.24 2.75
CA GLY A 155 4.81 -5.38 1.69
C GLY A 155 5.36 -6.12 0.48
N GLY A 156 4.50 -6.38 -0.52
CA GLY A 156 4.83 -7.16 -1.71
C GLY A 156 6.01 -6.59 -2.51
N ALA A 157 6.06 -5.28 -2.73
CA ALA A 157 7.18 -4.64 -3.43
C ALA A 157 8.51 -4.79 -2.69
N ALA A 158 8.49 -4.69 -1.35
CA ALA A 158 9.67 -4.94 -0.52
C ALA A 158 10.11 -6.42 -0.59
N ALA A 159 9.16 -7.35 -0.64
CA ALA A 159 9.44 -8.77 -0.82
C ALA A 159 10.04 -9.07 -2.20
N CYS A 160 9.52 -8.47 -3.27
CA CYS A 160 10.10 -8.57 -4.61
C CYS A 160 11.54 -8.04 -4.64
N PHE A 161 11.79 -6.89 -4.02
CA PHE A 161 13.13 -6.31 -3.92
C PHE A 161 14.09 -7.21 -3.14
N ALA A 162 13.65 -7.73 -1.98
CA ALA A 162 14.45 -8.65 -1.18
C ALA A 162 14.76 -9.94 -1.95
N GLY A 163 13.78 -10.52 -2.63
CA GLY A 163 13.96 -11.71 -3.46
C GLY A 163 14.97 -11.47 -4.59
N ALA A 164 14.82 -10.37 -5.34
CA ALA A 164 15.77 -9.99 -6.40
C ALA A 164 17.18 -9.80 -5.84
N SER A 165 17.31 -9.14 -4.69
CA SER A 165 18.60 -8.92 -4.03
C SER A 165 19.27 -10.22 -3.57
N VAL A 166 18.49 -11.16 -3.03
CA VAL A 166 18.98 -12.49 -2.62
C VAL A 166 19.43 -13.29 -3.84
N ILE A 167 18.66 -13.30 -4.93
CA ILE A 167 19.05 -13.98 -6.18
C ILE A 167 20.36 -13.39 -6.73
N ARG A 168 20.50 -12.06 -6.72
CA ARG A 168 21.71 -11.41 -7.14
C ARG A 168 22.92 -11.82 -6.30
N ALA A 169 22.80 -11.74 -4.97
CA ALA A 169 23.84 -12.15 -4.04
C ALA A 169 24.24 -13.63 -4.23
N TYR A 170 23.25 -14.49 -4.49
CA TYR A 170 23.50 -15.90 -4.80
C TYR A 170 24.36 -16.06 -6.06
N HIS A 171 24.02 -15.37 -7.15
CA HIS A 171 24.79 -15.44 -8.39
C HIS A 171 26.20 -14.87 -8.22
N GLU A 172 26.35 -13.76 -7.52
CA GLU A 172 27.65 -13.17 -7.19
C GLU A 172 28.51 -14.14 -6.38
N ALA A 173 27.95 -14.79 -5.35
CA ALA A 173 28.66 -15.79 -4.55
C ALA A 173 29.07 -17.03 -5.35
N LYS A 174 28.36 -17.36 -6.43
CA LYS A 174 28.69 -18.44 -7.36
C LYS A 174 29.64 -18.02 -8.49
N GLY A 175 30.05 -16.76 -8.54
CA GLY A 175 30.92 -16.21 -9.61
C GLY A 175 30.16 -15.91 -10.90
N ASN A 176 28.84 -15.97 -10.91
CA ASN A 176 27.96 -15.72 -12.07
C ASN A 176 27.57 -14.23 -12.15
N THR A 177 28.53 -13.34 -12.06
CA THR A 177 28.28 -11.87 -12.02
C THR A 177 27.65 -11.32 -13.28
N GLN A 178 27.67 -12.07 -14.37
CA GLN A 178 27.00 -11.72 -15.63
C GLN A 178 25.45 -11.88 -15.56
N LYS A 179 24.90 -12.58 -14.57
CA LYS A 179 23.47 -12.77 -14.36
C LYS A 179 22.84 -11.48 -13.82
N ASP A 180 22.59 -10.51 -14.69
CA ASP A 180 22.14 -9.16 -14.36
C ASP A 180 20.89 -8.72 -15.13
N GLU A 181 20.21 -9.63 -15.82
CA GLU A 181 18.96 -9.37 -16.56
C GLU A 181 17.79 -10.14 -15.95
N ILE A 182 16.63 -9.46 -15.89
CA ILE A 182 15.33 -10.05 -15.50
C ILE A 182 14.32 -9.79 -16.59
N ILE A 183 13.52 -10.79 -16.92
CA ILE A 183 12.44 -10.68 -17.89
C ILE A 183 11.12 -10.57 -17.14
N THR A 184 10.29 -9.60 -17.51
CA THR A 184 8.92 -9.41 -17.03
C THR A 184 7.98 -9.13 -18.18
N THR A 185 6.68 -8.98 -17.92
CA THR A 185 5.68 -8.66 -18.94
C THR A 185 5.05 -7.29 -18.68
N ILE A 186 4.50 -6.67 -19.72
CA ILE A 186 3.86 -5.34 -19.59
C ILE A 186 2.65 -5.35 -18.65
N PHE A 187 1.97 -6.50 -18.50
CA PHE A 187 0.81 -6.64 -17.62
C PHE A 187 1.15 -7.20 -16.23
N SER A 188 2.44 -7.38 -15.93
CA SER A 188 2.88 -7.71 -14.58
C SER A 188 2.67 -6.54 -13.62
N HIS A 189 2.68 -6.83 -12.34
CA HIS A 189 2.62 -5.78 -11.32
C HIS A 189 3.80 -4.80 -11.49
N PRO A 190 3.63 -3.49 -11.29
CA PRO A 190 4.71 -2.51 -11.43
C PRO A 190 5.98 -2.83 -10.62
N CYS A 191 5.85 -3.50 -9.47
CA CYS A 191 7.01 -3.93 -8.68
C CYS A 191 7.85 -5.02 -9.35
N ASP A 192 7.31 -5.77 -10.31
CA ASP A 192 8.04 -6.83 -11.03
C ASP A 192 9.12 -6.26 -11.96
N ALA A 193 8.97 -4.99 -12.34
CA ALA A 193 10.02 -4.25 -13.04
C ALA A 193 10.81 -3.35 -12.07
N GLY A 194 10.13 -2.60 -11.20
CA GLY A 194 10.74 -1.59 -10.35
C GLY A 194 11.65 -2.17 -9.27
N ALA A 195 11.27 -3.25 -8.63
CA ALA A 195 12.05 -3.86 -7.56
C ALA A 195 13.36 -4.49 -8.06
N PRO A 196 13.37 -5.30 -9.14
CA PRO A 196 14.63 -5.77 -9.73
C PRO A 196 15.53 -4.64 -10.26
N ALA A 197 14.95 -3.61 -10.89
CA ALA A 197 15.73 -2.45 -11.32
C ALA A 197 16.42 -1.77 -10.14
N THR A 198 15.74 -1.62 -9.00
CA THR A 198 16.29 -1.08 -7.76
C THR A 198 17.39 -1.98 -7.20
N ALA A 199 17.26 -3.31 -7.34
CA ALA A 199 18.29 -4.29 -6.98
C ALA A 199 19.48 -4.31 -7.97
N GLY A 200 19.45 -3.49 -9.02
CA GLY A 200 20.54 -3.32 -9.98
C GLY A 200 20.47 -4.27 -11.18
N TYR A 201 19.32 -4.88 -11.43
CA TYR A 201 19.11 -5.65 -12.66
C TYR A 201 18.67 -4.76 -13.83
N LYS A 202 19.05 -5.16 -15.03
CA LYS A 202 18.45 -4.67 -16.25
C LYS A 202 17.15 -5.43 -16.50
N VAL A 203 16.07 -4.70 -16.61
CA VAL A 203 14.73 -5.30 -16.80
C VAL A 203 14.38 -5.31 -18.28
N ILE A 204 13.98 -6.47 -18.78
CA ILE A 204 13.48 -6.67 -20.15
C ILE A 204 11.97 -6.88 -20.04
N THR A 205 11.18 -5.94 -20.54
CA THR A 205 9.72 -6.02 -20.52
C THR A 205 9.21 -6.55 -21.85
N LEU A 206 8.52 -7.68 -21.79
CA LEU A 206 7.87 -8.26 -22.97
C LEU A 206 6.51 -7.61 -23.19
N MET A 207 6.26 -7.23 -24.43
CA MET A 207 4.94 -6.75 -24.86
C MET A 207 4.03 -7.94 -25.09
N SER A 208 2.75 -7.75 -24.83
CA SER A 208 1.73 -8.76 -25.12
C SER A 208 1.23 -8.63 -26.54
N ASP A 209 0.83 -9.76 -27.09
CA ASP A 209 0.13 -9.82 -28.36
C ASP A 209 -1.21 -9.07 -28.27
N PRO A 210 -1.50 -8.13 -29.19
CA PRO A 210 -2.71 -7.30 -29.10
C PRO A 210 -4.02 -8.08 -29.24
N GLU A 211 -4.01 -9.24 -29.89
CA GLU A 211 -5.22 -10.04 -30.11
C GLU A 211 -5.49 -10.99 -28.95
N THR A 212 -4.45 -11.59 -28.39
CA THR A 212 -4.58 -12.61 -27.33
C THR A 212 -4.32 -12.09 -25.92
N GLY A 213 -3.67 -10.95 -25.79
CA GLY A 213 -3.21 -10.41 -24.50
C GLY A 213 -2.05 -11.18 -23.85
N MET A 214 -1.59 -12.26 -24.48
CA MET A 214 -0.54 -13.13 -23.96
C MET A 214 0.86 -12.65 -24.40
N PRO A 215 1.90 -12.79 -23.56
CA PRO A 215 3.26 -12.53 -24.01
C PRO A 215 3.68 -13.58 -25.04
N SER A 216 4.35 -13.13 -26.10
CA SER A 216 4.84 -14.02 -27.15
C SER A 216 5.94 -14.94 -26.62
N LEU A 217 5.78 -16.25 -26.81
CA LEU A 217 6.81 -17.24 -26.47
C LEU A 217 8.08 -17.06 -27.31
N GLU A 218 7.93 -16.59 -28.55
CA GLU A 218 9.07 -16.27 -29.42
C GLU A 218 9.85 -15.05 -28.87
N ALA A 219 9.15 -14.00 -28.47
CA ALA A 219 9.76 -12.84 -27.83
C ALA A 219 10.48 -13.22 -26.52
N PHE A 220 9.86 -14.10 -25.72
CA PHE A 220 10.48 -14.61 -24.50
C PHE A 220 11.77 -15.38 -24.80
N ARG A 221 11.75 -16.31 -25.76
CA ARG A 221 12.95 -17.06 -26.19
C ARG A 221 14.04 -16.16 -26.72
N SER A 222 13.65 -15.12 -27.47
CA SER A 222 14.61 -14.15 -28.03
C SER A 222 15.24 -13.24 -26.95
N ALA A 223 14.54 -13.04 -25.83
CA ALA A 223 15.02 -12.25 -24.71
C ALA A 223 15.96 -13.03 -23.78
N LEU A 224 15.96 -14.37 -23.87
CA LEU A 224 16.84 -15.21 -23.04
C LEU A 224 18.30 -15.06 -23.52
N SER A 225 19.18 -14.86 -22.55
CA SER A 225 20.61 -14.76 -22.76
C SER A 225 21.39 -15.43 -21.63
N GLU A 226 22.70 -15.48 -21.72
CA GLU A 226 23.56 -15.92 -20.60
C GLU A 226 23.48 -14.98 -19.40
N ARG A 227 22.94 -13.78 -19.58
CA ARG A 227 22.74 -12.76 -18.53
C ARG A 227 21.40 -12.87 -17.81
N THR A 228 20.45 -13.63 -18.36
CA THR A 228 19.10 -13.80 -17.79
C THR A 228 19.10 -14.82 -16.65
#